data_8ebe068fb906538e8c0f2881cbc3b9cb
#
_entry.id   8ebe068fb906538e8c0f2881cbc3b9cb
#
_cell.length_a   1.000
_cell.length_b   1.000
_cell.length_c   1.000
_cell.angle_alpha   90.00
_cell.angle_beta   90.00
_cell.angle_gamma   90.00
#
_symmetry.space_group_name_H-M   'P 1'
#
loop_
_entity.id
_entity.type
_entity.pdbx_description
1 polymer ?
#
loop_
_entity_poly.entity_id
_entity_poly.type
_entity_poly.pdbx_seq_one_letter_code
_entity_poly.pdbx_strand_id
1 'polypeptide(L)'
;MLSARTVLTRTARLSNARLNSTLVVAEHDETKLAPITLNAITAAGKLGNDVSVLVTGANAQKVAEQVAKVNGVKRVLVAQDDKLKNNLPERVAPVVLASQKQFNFSAITAGSSAFGRGLIPRVAAKLDVSSISDITQVHSADSFTRTLYAGNAVKKVKSSAAVKLLTFRGTSFEPAKEGGSGAVEKAPSADIATDTSEFLGQELSKSERPDLATAKIVVSGGRGLKSGDNFKLIYELADKLGAGVGASRAAVDAGYVPNDMQVGQTGKIVAPELYIAIGISGAIQHLAGMKDSKTIVAINKDPDAPIFQVADIGLKADLFKAVPELTAALK
;
A
#
# COMPACT_ATOMS: atom_id res chain seq x y z
N MET A 1 71.67 17.71 17.94
CA MET A 1 70.66 16.78 18.46
C MET A 1 69.30 17.32 18.10
N LEU A 2 68.72 16.84 16.98
CA LEU A 2 67.35 17.20 16.52
C LEU A 2 66.41 16.09 16.94
N SER A 3 65.44 16.46 17.78
CA SER A 3 64.36 15.56 18.22
C SER A 3 63.26 15.51 17.15
N ALA A 4 63.06 14.34 16.53
CA ALA A 4 61.95 14.08 15.62
C ALA A 4 60.66 13.85 16.44
N ARG A 5 59.71 14.81 16.36
CA ARG A 5 58.34 14.63 16.85
C ARG A 5 57.55 13.80 15.84
N THR A 6 57.31 12.55 16.17
CA THR A 6 56.39 11.66 15.46
C THR A 6 54.97 12.16 15.67
N VAL A 7 54.33 12.72 14.64
CA VAL A 7 52.90 13.06 14.63
C VAL A 7 52.16 11.78 14.32
N LEU A 8 51.55 11.18 15.35
CA LEU A 8 50.60 10.10 15.21
C LEU A 8 49.27 10.67 14.67
N THR A 9 49.08 10.56 13.37
CA THR A 9 47.78 10.76 12.74
C THR A 9 46.85 9.65 13.17
N ARG A 10 45.99 9.94 14.13
CA ARG A 10 44.85 9.09 14.52
C ARG A 10 43.86 9.08 13.37
N THR A 11 43.99 8.14 12.45
CA THR A 11 42.90 7.80 11.52
C THR A 11 41.72 7.30 12.36
N ALA A 12 40.73 8.16 12.55
CA ALA A 12 39.45 7.77 13.09
C ALA A 12 38.88 6.69 12.14
N ARG A 13 38.98 5.43 12.54
CA ARG A 13 38.14 4.39 11.97
C ARG A 13 36.71 4.81 12.30
N LEU A 14 36.02 5.37 11.32
CA LEU A 14 34.56 5.45 11.34
C LEU A 14 34.10 4.02 11.54
N SER A 15 33.72 3.67 12.76
CA SER A 15 33.02 2.44 13.05
C SER A 15 31.77 2.49 12.16
N ASN A 16 31.65 1.55 11.23
CA ASN A 16 30.40 1.23 10.54
C ASN A 16 29.43 0.63 11.60
N ALA A 17 29.12 1.39 12.63
CA ALA A 17 27.97 1.14 13.47
C ALA A 17 26.80 1.22 12.49
N ARG A 18 26.11 0.10 12.21
CA ARG A 18 24.85 0.07 11.51
C ARG A 18 23.94 1.04 12.25
N LEU A 19 23.79 2.22 11.71
CA LEU A 19 22.73 3.09 12.16
C LEU A 19 21.45 2.29 11.90
N ASN A 20 20.75 1.94 12.98
CA ASN A 20 19.47 1.26 12.87
C ASN A 20 18.49 2.23 12.18
N SER A 21 18.46 2.21 10.86
CA SER A 21 17.62 3.08 10.05
C SER A 21 16.84 2.26 9.03
N THR A 22 15.63 2.70 8.75
CA THR A 22 14.69 2.07 7.83
C THR A 22 14.45 2.99 6.64
N LEU A 23 14.55 2.44 5.42
CA LEU A 23 14.17 3.12 4.19
C LEU A 23 12.74 2.73 3.83
N VAL A 24 11.87 3.71 3.67
CA VAL A 24 10.55 3.55 3.06
C VAL A 24 10.64 4.06 1.62
N VAL A 25 10.24 3.26 0.63
CA VAL A 25 10.11 3.74 -0.76
C VAL A 25 8.71 4.28 -0.93
N ALA A 26 8.60 5.56 -1.26
CA ALA A 26 7.33 6.25 -1.41
C ALA A 26 6.64 5.89 -2.73
N GLU A 27 5.33 5.68 -2.67
CA GLU A 27 4.43 5.60 -3.81
C GLU A 27 3.69 6.92 -3.95
N HIS A 28 3.58 7.45 -5.17
CA HIS A 28 2.94 8.73 -5.49
C HIS A 28 2.59 8.81 -6.99
N ASP A 29 1.78 9.79 -7.34
CA ASP A 29 1.30 10.08 -8.70
C ASP A 29 2.03 11.27 -9.37
N GLU A 30 3.29 11.55 -9.00
CA GLU A 30 4.09 12.73 -9.39
C GLU A 30 3.60 14.06 -8.78
N THR A 31 2.44 14.11 -8.15
CA THR A 31 1.86 15.33 -7.57
C THR A 31 1.48 15.17 -6.11
N LYS A 32 0.99 14.01 -5.74
CA LYS A 32 0.50 13.68 -4.39
C LYS A 32 1.08 12.35 -3.91
N LEU A 33 1.38 12.33 -2.63
CA LEU A 33 1.78 11.12 -1.93
C LEU A 33 0.60 10.15 -1.84
N ALA A 34 0.82 8.89 -2.20
CA ALA A 34 -0.20 7.86 -2.05
C ALA A 34 -0.45 7.55 -0.56
N PRO A 35 -1.72 7.43 -0.12
CA PRO A 35 -2.05 7.19 1.29
C PRO A 35 -1.33 5.98 1.89
N ILE A 36 -1.13 4.91 1.11
CA ILE A 36 -0.43 3.70 1.55
C ILE A 36 1.02 3.98 2.00
N THR A 37 1.66 5.02 1.47
CA THR A 37 3.00 5.44 1.93
C THR A 37 2.94 5.95 3.37
N LEU A 38 1.91 6.68 3.76
CA LEU A 38 1.73 7.15 5.15
C LEU A 38 1.56 5.98 6.11
N ASN A 39 0.81 4.94 5.72
CA ASN A 39 0.67 3.70 6.50
C ASN A 39 2.01 2.97 6.62
N ALA A 40 2.79 2.91 5.53
CA ALA A 40 4.11 2.29 5.53
C ALA A 40 5.12 3.05 6.42
N ILE A 41 5.05 4.38 6.50
CA ILE A 41 5.88 5.20 7.41
C ILE A 41 5.56 4.86 8.86
N THR A 42 4.27 4.78 9.24
CA THR A 42 3.85 4.36 10.59
C THR A 42 4.35 2.95 10.92
N ALA A 43 4.20 2.01 9.98
CA ALA A 43 4.68 0.64 10.16
C ALA A 43 6.20 0.57 10.30
N ALA A 44 6.95 1.35 9.50
CA ALA A 44 8.40 1.45 9.58
C ALA A 44 8.88 2.02 10.93
N GLY A 45 8.18 3.00 11.48
CA GLY A 45 8.46 3.54 12.83
C GLY A 45 8.36 2.49 13.93
N LYS A 46 7.48 1.47 13.79
CA LYS A 46 7.37 0.35 14.74
C LYS A 46 8.58 -0.60 14.74
N LEU A 47 9.49 -0.49 13.77
CA LEU A 47 10.78 -1.20 13.79
C LEU A 47 11.76 -0.61 14.81
N GLY A 48 11.45 0.54 15.40
CA GLY A 48 12.27 1.21 16.41
C GLY A 48 13.50 1.93 15.86
N ASN A 49 13.51 2.25 14.57
CA ASN A 49 14.62 2.85 13.84
C ASN A 49 14.23 4.23 13.30
N ASP A 50 15.24 5.07 12.99
CA ASP A 50 15.02 6.30 12.24
C ASP A 50 14.47 5.98 10.83
N VAL A 51 13.40 6.68 10.43
CA VAL A 51 12.78 6.48 9.14
C VAL A 51 13.32 7.49 8.13
N SER A 52 13.90 6.96 7.06
CA SER A 52 14.22 7.71 5.83
C SER A 52 13.22 7.32 4.75
N VAL A 53 12.83 8.27 3.91
CA VAL A 53 11.90 8.01 2.80
C VAL A 53 12.57 8.32 1.48
N LEU A 54 12.54 7.39 0.53
CA LEU A 54 13.01 7.61 -0.85
C LEU A 54 11.84 8.01 -1.73
N VAL A 55 11.98 9.12 -2.42
CA VAL A 55 11.04 9.61 -3.43
C VAL A 55 11.74 9.61 -4.79
N THR A 56 11.16 8.91 -5.77
CA THR A 56 11.71 8.78 -7.13
C THR A 56 10.69 9.26 -8.14
N GLY A 57 11.09 9.99 -9.18
CA GLY A 57 10.14 10.44 -10.22
C GLY A 57 10.66 11.65 -10.99
N ALA A 58 9.89 12.11 -11.97
CA ALA A 58 10.20 13.34 -12.72
C ALA A 58 9.98 14.59 -11.84
N ASN A 59 8.96 14.58 -10.97
CA ASN A 59 8.63 15.66 -10.05
C ASN A 59 8.89 15.30 -8.57
N ALA A 60 9.88 14.46 -8.31
CA ALA A 60 10.16 13.90 -6.98
C ALA A 60 10.35 14.97 -5.90
N GLN A 61 10.92 16.14 -6.23
CA GLN A 61 11.15 17.24 -5.29
C GLN A 61 9.84 17.74 -4.65
N LYS A 62 8.80 17.94 -5.47
CA LYS A 62 7.48 18.41 -5.00
C LYS A 62 6.83 17.43 -4.03
N VAL A 63 6.97 16.13 -4.28
CA VAL A 63 6.45 15.10 -3.39
C VAL A 63 7.30 14.98 -2.13
N ALA A 64 8.63 15.13 -2.25
CA ALA A 64 9.54 15.09 -1.11
C ALA A 64 9.23 16.18 -0.06
N GLU A 65 8.80 17.37 -0.48
CA GLU A 65 8.35 18.44 0.41
C GLU A 65 7.08 18.06 1.21
N GLN A 66 6.20 17.25 0.64
CA GLN A 66 5.05 16.70 1.37
C GLN A 66 5.52 15.66 2.37
N VAL A 67 6.39 14.75 1.95
CA VAL A 67 6.95 13.69 2.81
C VAL A 67 7.74 14.28 3.98
N ALA A 68 8.48 15.35 3.79
CA ALA A 68 9.26 16.01 4.84
C ALA A 68 8.39 16.53 6.00
N LYS A 69 7.12 16.83 5.74
CA LYS A 69 6.15 17.28 6.74
C LYS A 69 5.49 16.12 7.51
N VAL A 70 5.75 14.87 7.13
CA VAL A 70 5.15 13.70 7.77
C VAL A 70 5.87 13.41 9.09
N ASN A 71 5.10 13.22 10.15
CA ASN A 71 5.64 12.89 11.47
C ASN A 71 6.39 11.54 11.44
N GLY A 72 7.53 11.50 12.13
CA GLY A 72 8.40 10.31 12.21
C GLY A 72 9.43 10.20 11.08
N VAL A 73 9.34 11.02 10.01
CA VAL A 73 10.34 11.07 8.94
C VAL A 73 11.51 11.93 9.36
N LYS A 74 12.71 11.35 9.38
CA LYS A 74 13.97 12.05 9.69
C LYS A 74 14.67 12.61 8.47
N ARG A 75 14.58 11.87 7.34
CA ARG A 75 15.27 12.18 6.10
C ARG A 75 14.42 11.81 4.90
N VAL A 76 14.49 12.62 3.86
CA VAL A 76 13.88 12.35 2.56
C VAL A 76 14.97 12.35 1.50
N LEU A 77 15.15 11.22 0.83
CA LEU A 77 16.09 11.06 -0.29
C LEU A 77 15.34 11.30 -1.60
N VAL A 78 15.84 12.18 -2.44
CA VAL A 78 15.19 12.58 -3.69
C VAL A 78 16.02 12.11 -4.88
N ALA A 79 15.43 11.27 -5.72
CA ALA A 79 15.97 10.90 -7.03
C ALA A 79 15.04 11.44 -8.12
N GLN A 80 15.40 12.59 -8.66
CA GLN A 80 14.62 13.26 -9.71
C GLN A 80 15.27 13.02 -11.07
N ASP A 81 14.53 12.35 -11.96
CA ASP A 81 14.93 12.09 -13.35
C ASP A 81 13.66 11.76 -14.16
N ASP A 82 13.59 12.24 -15.41
CA ASP A 82 12.44 11.96 -16.29
C ASP A 82 12.27 10.46 -16.59
N LYS A 83 13.36 9.70 -16.59
CA LYS A 83 13.32 8.24 -16.76
C LYS A 83 12.68 7.51 -15.58
N LEU A 84 12.58 8.14 -14.41
CA LEU A 84 11.88 7.60 -13.23
C LEU A 84 10.39 7.92 -13.22
N LYS A 85 9.90 8.70 -14.18
CA LYS A 85 8.46 8.88 -14.39
C LYS A 85 7.77 7.51 -14.50
N ASN A 86 6.61 7.37 -13.91
CA ASN A 86 5.80 6.13 -13.83
C ASN A 86 6.38 5.02 -12.92
N ASN A 87 7.45 5.28 -12.17
CA ASN A 87 7.96 4.42 -11.12
C ASN A 87 8.14 2.93 -11.53
N LEU A 88 8.67 2.67 -12.74
CA LEU A 88 8.98 1.31 -13.17
C LEU A 88 9.95 0.64 -12.20
N PRO A 89 9.64 -0.55 -11.65
CA PRO A 89 10.51 -1.22 -10.69
C PRO A 89 11.94 -1.46 -11.20
N GLU A 90 12.12 -1.64 -12.49
CA GLU A 90 13.41 -1.81 -13.16
C GLU A 90 14.31 -0.59 -13.01
N ARG A 91 13.73 0.60 -12.98
CA ARG A 91 14.44 1.88 -12.87
C ARG A 91 14.56 2.35 -11.42
N VAL A 92 13.58 2.04 -10.58
CA VAL A 92 13.59 2.42 -9.16
C VAL A 92 14.54 1.54 -8.34
N ALA A 93 14.59 0.22 -8.62
CA ALA A 93 15.43 -0.71 -7.86
C ALA A 93 16.93 -0.32 -7.82
N PRO A 94 17.58 0.13 -8.91
CA PRO A 94 18.96 0.61 -8.86
C PRO A 94 19.16 1.79 -7.89
N VAL A 95 18.21 2.72 -7.79
CA VAL A 95 18.26 3.86 -6.86
C VAL A 95 18.17 3.37 -5.41
N VAL A 96 17.28 2.39 -5.13
CA VAL A 96 17.16 1.76 -3.81
C VAL A 96 18.47 1.07 -3.42
N LEU A 97 19.09 0.33 -4.35
CA LEU A 97 20.36 -0.36 -4.12
C LEU A 97 21.53 0.61 -3.89
N ALA A 98 21.59 1.69 -4.64
CA ALA A 98 22.58 2.75 -4.43
C ALA A 98 22.41 3.41 -3.05
N SER A 99 21.16 3.69 -2.65
CA SER A 99 20.82 4.21 -1.32
C SER A 99 21.20 3.22 -0.22
N GLN A 100 20.93 1.92 -0.41
CA GLN A 100 21.37 0.87 0.52
C GLN A 100 22.88 0.82 0.67
N LYS A 101 23.62 0.89 -0.43
CA LYS A 101 25.09 0.88 -0.43
C LYS A 101 25.68 2.07 0.33
N GLN A 102 25.07 3.25 0.20
CA GLN A 102 25.57 4.48 0.84
C GLN A 102 25.18 4.57 2.32
N PHE A 103 23.93 4.25 2.66
CA PHE A 103 23.38 4.50 4.00
C PHE A 103 23.27 3.26 4.89
N ASN A 104 23.43 2.06 4.33
CA ASN A 104 23.42 0.78 5.05
C ASN A 104 22.19 0.57 5.95
N PHE A 105 20.99 0.75 5.39
CA PHE A 105 19.72 0.56 6.10
C PHE A 105 19.56 -0.86 6.64
N SER A 106 18.98 -1.00 7.83
CA SER A 106 18.65 -2.29 8.44
C SER A 106 17.36 -2.90 7.87
N ALA A 107 16.48 -2.06 7.31
CA ALA A 107 15.28 -2.48 6.62
C ALA A 107 14.98 -1.57 5.43
N ILE A 108 14.44 -2.14 4.35
CA ILE A 108 13.91 -1.44 3.19
C ILE A 108 12.45 -1.87 3.03
N THR A 109 11.56 -0.90 2.95
CA THR A 109 10.12 -1.16 3.05
C THR A 109 9.33 -0.37 2.01
N ALA A 110 8.12 -0.86 1.72
CA ALA A 110 7.11 -0.15 0.94
C ALA A 110 5.71 -0.57 1.40
N GLY A 111 4.68 0.12 0.93
CA GLY A 111 3.30 -0.36 1.05
C GLY A 111 3.06 -1.62 0.20
N SER A 112 2.12 -2.47 0.61
CA SER A 112 1.78 -3.70 -0.13
C SER A 112 0.81 -3.44 -1.30
N SER A 113 1.09 -2.42 -2.10
CA SER A 113 0.43 -2.08 -3.36
C SER A 113 1.03 -2.86 -4.53
N ALA A 114 0.51 -2.65 -5.74
CA ALA A 114 1.12 -3.19 -6.96
C ALA A 114 2.57 -2.72 -7.14
N PHE A 115 2.84 -1.44 -6.82
CA PHE A 115 4.19 -0.87 -6.84
C PHE A 115 5.13 -1.58 -5.85
N GLY A 116 4.76 -1.65 -4.57
CA GLY A 116 5.62 -2.27 -3.54
C GLY A 116 5.83 -3.76 -3.76
N ARG A 117 4.80 -4.48 -4.22
CA ARG A 117 4.89 -5.91 -4.58
C ARG A 117 5.76 -6.17 -5.81
N GLY A 118 5.84 -5.24 -6.74
CA GLY A 118 6.75 -5.31 -7.89
C GLY A 118 8.20 -4.97 -7.54
N LEU A 119 8.39 -3.98 -6.66
CA LEU A 119 9.72 -3.42 -6.36
C LEU A 119 10.48 -4.22 -5.29
N ILE A 120 9.87 -4.46 -4.13
CA ILE A 120 10.58 -5.01 -2.94
C ILE A 120 11.18 -6.40 -3.20
N PRO A 121 10.47 -7.36 -3.83
CA PRO A 121 11.08 -8.66 -4.16
C PRO A 121 12.23 -8.56 -5.16
N ARG A 122 12.17 -7.61 -6.09
CA ARG A 122 13.25 -7.35 -7.05
C ARG A 122 14.51 -6.85 -6.34
N VAL A 123 14.37 -5.91 -5.41
CA VAL A 123 15.49 -5.42 -4.58
C VAL A 123 16.03 -6.55 -3.69
N ALA A 124 15.13 -7.37 -3.12
CA ALA A 124 15.50 -8.52 -2.29
C ALA A 124 16.38 -9.53 -3.05
N ALA A 125 15.99 -9.87 -4.28
CA ALA A 125 16.77 -10.76 -5.14
C ALA A 125 18.16 -10.20 -5.47
N LYS A 126 18.26 -8.88 -5.68
CA LYS A 126 19.57 -8.23 -5.93
C LYS A 126 20.49 -8.17 -4.70
N LEU A 127 19.91 -8.19 -3.51
CA LEU A 127 20.65 -8.23 -2.24
C LEU A 127 20.84 -9.65 -1.70
N ASP A 128 20.37 -10.66 -2.43
CA ASP A 128 20.39 -12.09 -2.04
C ASP A 128 19.76 -12.36 -0.66
N VAL A 129 18.59 -11.75 -0.42
CA VAL A 129 17.80 -11.93 0.79
C VAL A 129 16.34 -12.20 0.47
N SER A 130 15.62 -12.84 1.41
CA SER A 130 14.19 -13.05 1.27
C SER A 130 13.40 -11.80 1.69
N SER A 131 12.33 -11.49 0.95
CA SER A 131 11.35 -10.47 1.36
C SER A 131 10.22 -11.08 2.17
N ILE A 132 9.65 -10.29 3.09
CA ILE A 132 8.41 -10.62 3.80
C ILE A 132 7.33 -9.68 3.33
N SER A 133 6.33 -10.21 2.65
CA SER A 133 5.27 -9.41 2.03
C SER A 133 4.00 -9.40 2.85
N ASP A 134 3.27 -8.28 2.72
CA ASP A 134 1.90 -8.09 3.23
C ASP A 134 1.80 -8.27 4.75
N ILE A 135 2.71 -7.62 5.48
CA ILE A 135 2.79 -7.64 6.93
C ILE A 135 1.60 -6.89 7.51
N THR A 136 0.92 -7.52 8.46
CA THR A 136 -0.23 -6.97 9.19
C THR A 136 0.13 -6.47 10.59
N GLN A 137 1.23 -6.97 11.17
CA GLN A 137 1.69 -6.53 12.49
C GLN A 137 3.21 -6.63 12.62
N VAL A 138 3.81 -5.63 13.23
CA VAL A 138 5.22 -5.58 13.62
C VAL A 138 5.32 -5.86 15.12
N HIS A 139 6.05 -6.89 15.53
CA HIS A 139 6.29 -7.23 16.94
C HIS A 139 7.64 -6.73 17.44
N SER A 140 8.64 -6.79 16.56
CA SER A 140 10.00 -6.30 16.82
C SER A 140 10.69 -5.98 15.48
N ALA A 141 11.93 -5.51 15.53
CA ALA A 141 12.72 -5.23 14.33
C ALA A 141 12.91 -6.45 13.40
N ASP A 142 12.67 -7.67 13.88
CA ASP A 142 12.90 -8.93 13.15
C ASP A 142 11.69 -9.88 13.16
N SER A 143 10.58 -9.53 13.85
CA SER A 143 9.43 -10.42 14.02
C SER A 143 8.13 -9.77 13.56
N PHE A 144 7.39 -10.46 12.70
CA PHE A 144 6.25 -9.95 11.97
C PHE A 144 5.10 -10.95 11.92
N THR A 145 3.88 -10.45 11.81
CA THR A 145 2.70 -11.27 11.47
C THR A 145 2.27 -10.95 10.04
N ARG A 146 1.90 -11.99 9.31
CA ARG A 146 1.25 -11.91 8.00
C ARG A 146 0.17 -12.97 7.86
N THR A 147 -0.77 -12.75 6.94
CA THR A 147 -1.80 -13.74 6.61
C THR A 147 -1.42 -14.56 5.39
N LEU A 148 -1.92 -15.78 5.33
CA LEU A 148 -1.78 -16.74 4.23
C LEU A 148 -3.15 -17.33 3.89
N TYR A 149 -3.27 -18.00 2.74
CA TYR A 149 -4.51 -18.68 2.30
C TYR A 149 -5.72 -17.75 2.34
N ALA A 150 -5.63 -16.62 1.66
CA ALA A 150 -6.68 -15.59 1.62
C ALA A 150 -7.14 -15.09 3.01
N GLY A 151 -6.20 -15.07 3.97
CA GLY A 151 -6.47 -14.60 5.33
C GLY A 151 -6.98 -15.69 6.31
N ASN A 152 -7.08 -16.95 5.87
CA ASN A 152 -7.54 -18.05 6.74
C ASN A 152 -6.47 -18.58 7.70
N ALA A 153 -5.20 -18.26 7.44
CA ALA A 153 -4.09 -18.60 8.34
C ALA A 153 -3.29 -17.35 8.71
N VAL A 154 -2.95 -17.23 9.98
CA VAL A 154 -2.09 -16.18 10.53
C VAL A 154 -0.75 -16.78 10.84
N LYS A 155 0.33 -16.22 10.27
CA LYS A 155 1.69 -16.70 10.45
C LYS A 155 2.55 -15.62 11.10
N LYS A 156 3.18 -15.95 12.22
CA LYS A 156 4.28 -15.17 12.80
C LYS A 156 5.60 -15.62 12.19
N VAL A 157 6.35 -14.69 11.64
CA VAL A 157 7.64 -14.92 10.96
C VAL A 157 8.72 -14.13 11.66
N LYS A 158 9.92 -14.72 11.75
CA LYS A 158 11.14 -14.05 12.19
C LYS A 158 12.16 -14.06 11.05
N SER A 159 12.79 -12.90 10.80
CA SER A 159 13.84 -12.75 9.79
C SER A 159 15.21 -12.65 10.44
N SER A 160 16.13 -13.53 10.04
CA SER A 160 17.55 -13.46 10.41
C SER A 160 18.40 -12.69 9.40
N ALA A 161 17.79 -12.20 8.29
CA ALA A 161 18.51 -11.48 7.26
C ALA A 161 19.17 -10.20 7.82
N ALA A 162 20.34 -9.85 7.28
CA ALA A 162 21.06 -8.65 7.69
C ALA A 162 20.28 -7.37 7.33
N VAL A 163 19.60 -7.36 6.17
CA VAL A 163 18.70 -6.32 5.71
C VAL A 163 17.32 -6.94 5.51
N LYS A 164 16.28 -6.36 6.10
CA LYS A 164 14.92 -6.85 5.98
C LYS A 164 14.22 -6.13 4.82
N LEU A 165 13.68 -6.89 3.88
CA LEU A 165 12.89 -6.38 2.76
C LEU A 165 11.41 -6.66 3.05
N LEU A 166 10.61 -5.60 3.28
CA LEU A 166 9.28 -5.73 3.87
C LEU A 166 8.24 -4.98 3.04
N THR A 167 7.03 -5.54 2.86
CA THR A 167 5.88 -4.75 2.46
C THR A 167 4.80 -4.79 3.53
N PHE A 168 4.15 -3.65 3.78
CA PHE A 168 3.14 -3.49 4.82
C PHE A 168 1.75 -3.37 4.23
N ARG A 169 0.78 -4.09 4.80
CA ARG A 169 -0.63 -3.94 4.44
C ARG A 169 -1.13 -2.59 4.93
N GLY A 170 -1.57 -1.72 4.01
CA GLY A 170 -2.00 -0.36 4.34
C GLY A 170 -3.10 -0.33 5.40
N THR A 171 -4.13 -1.17 5.23
CA THR A 171 -5.29 -1.22 6.15
C THR A 171 -4.99 -1.68 7.59
N SER A 172 -3.79 -2.22 7.84
CA SER A 172 -3.39 -2.71 9.17
C SER A 172 -2.61 -1.68 9.99
N PHE A 173 -2.33 -0.51 9.44
CA PHE A 173 -1.56 0.55 10.09
C PHE A 173 -2.24 1.89 9.85
N GLU A 174 -2.38 2.70 10.91
CA GLU A 174 -2.89 4.06 10.79
C GLU A 174 -1.96 4.91 9.92
N PRO A 175 -2.48 5.82 9.09
CA PRO A 175 -1.65 6.72 8.32
C PRO A 175 -0.88 7.68 9.22
N ALA A 176 0.39 7.92 8.91
CA ALA A 176 1.20 8.91 9.61
C ALA A 176 0.60 10.32 9.42
N LYS A 177 0.58 11.09 10.50
CA LYS A 177 0.03 12.45 10.51
C LYS A 177 1.11 13.46 10.07
N GLU A 178 0.69 14.66 9.72
CA GLU A 178 1.59 15.79 9.55
C GLU A 178 2.19 16.23 10.90
N GLY A 179 3.29 17.01 10.84
CA GLY A 179 3.99 17.53 12.01
C GLY A 179 5.48 17.17 12.04
N GLY A 180 6.00 16.61 10.95
CA GLY A 180 7.41 16.31 10.77
C GLY A 180 8.23 17.49 10.20
N SER A 181 9.56 17.35 10.25
CA SER A 181 10.53 18.29 9.67
C SER A 181 11.75 17.52 9.15
N GLY A 182 11.49 16.52 8.29
CA GLY A 182 12.53 15.68 7.71
C GLY A 182 13.48 16.47 6.80
N ALA A 183 14.79 16.22 6.92
CA ALA A 183 15.79 16.83 6.03
C ALA A 183 15.65 16.25 4.61
N VAL A 184 15.58 17.13 3.60
CA VAL A 184 15.51 16.73 2.19
C VAL A 184 16.92 16.73 1.61
N GLU A 185 17.35 15.59 1.08
CA GLU A 185 18.68 15.37 0.51
C GLU A 185 18.58 14.68 -0.84
N LYS A 186 19.57 14.91 -1.71
CA LYS A 186 19.65 14.19 -2.98
C LYS A 186 19.99 12.71 -2.74
N ALA A 187 19.26 11.82 -3.39
CA ALA A 187 19.58 10.39 -3.38
C ALA A 187 20.90 10.11 -4.12
N PRO A 188 21.61 9.02 -3.79
CA PRO A 188 22.80 8.59 -4.53
C PRO A 188 22.49 8.37 -6.01
N SER A 189 23.47 8.70 -6.86
CA SER A 189 23.38 8.41 -8.30
C SER A 189 23.31 6.90 -8.54
N ALA A 190 22.48 6.50 -9.48
CA ALA A 190 22.33 5.11 -9.91
C ALA A 190 22.21 5.04 -11.43
N ASP A 191 22.67 3.96 -12.02
CA ASP A 191 22.37 3.66 -13.43
C ASP A 191 20.95 3.11 -13.50
N ILE A 192 20.05 3.92 -14.02
CA ILE A 192 18.61 3.62 -14.17
C ILE A 192 18.24 3.27 -15.61
N ALA A 193 19.22 3.12 -16.49
CA ALA A 193 18.97 2.67 -17.85
C ALA A 193 18.47 1.22 -17.84
N THR A 194 17.45 0.96 -18.59
CA THR A 194 16.92 -0.41 -18.81
C THR A 194 16.29 -0.51 -20.18
N ASP A 195 16.49 -1.65 -20.82
CA ASP A 195 15.88 -2.08 -22.06
C ASP A 195 14.91 -3.27 -21.84
N THR A 196 14.76 -3.71 -20.58
CA THR A 196 13.93 -4.88 -20.24
C THR A 196 12.45 -4.57 -20.19
N SER A 197 12.08 -3.31 -20.03
CA SER A 197 10.67 -2.85 -19.98
C SER A 197 10.53 -1.42 -20.48
N GLU A 198 9.41 -1.14 -21.11
CA GLU A 198 9.02 0.20 -21.58
C GLU A 198 7.60 0.52 -21.10
N PHE A 199 7.41 1.76 -20.69
CA PHE A 199 6.08 2.26 -20.33
C PHE A 199 5.36 2.71 -21.58
N LEU A 200 4.29 1.99 -21.97
CA LEU A 200 3.49 2.33 -23.15
C LEU A 200 2.33 3.25 -22.86
N GLY A 201 1.72 3.11 -21.69
CA GLY A 201 0.58 3.93 -21.30
C GLY A 201 -0.09 3.44 -20.02
N GLN A 202 -0.95 4.29 -19.46
CA GLN A 202 -1.79 3.99 -18.31
C GLN A 202 -3.13 4.71 -18.48
N GLU A 203 -4.21 3.95 -18.35
CA GLU A 203 -5.55 4.50 -18.24
C GLU A 203 -5.95 4.53 -16.78
N LEU A 204 -6.18 5.73 -16.26
CA LEU A 204 -6.67 5.94 -14.89
C LEU A 204 -8.12 6.38 -14.98
N SER A 205 -9.02 5.64 -14.37
CA SER A 205 -10.40 6.08 -14.21
C SER A 205 -10.44 7.27 -13.24
N LYS A 206 -11.00 8.38 -13.71
CA LYS A 206 -11.26 9.55 -12.86
C LYS A 206 -12.64 9.37 -12.24
N SER A 207 -12.71 9.29 -10.94
CA SER A 207 -13.96 9.28 -10.18
C SER A 207 -13.98 10.47 -9.24
N GLU A 208 -15.12 11.14 -9.14
CA GLU A 208 -15.36 12.17 -8.12
C GLU A 208 -15.67 11.54 -6.74
N ARG A 209 -15.95 10.23 -6.71
CA ARG A 209 -16.21 9.50 -5.46
C ARG A 209 -14.92 9.22 -4.70
N PRO A 210 -15.01 9.03 -3.37
CA PRO A 210 -13.85 8.66 -2.55
C PRO A 210 -13.13 7.43 -3.09
N ASP A 211 -11.79 7.45 -3.06
CA ASP A 211 -10.98 6.28 -3.45
C ASP A 211 -11.25 5.12 -2.48
N LEU A 212 -11.37 3.92 -3.03
CA LEU A 212 -11.65 2.70 -2.27
C LEU A 212 -10.68 2.44 -1.12
N ALA A 213 -9.41 2.79 -1.29
CA ALA A 213 -8.39 2.53 -0.27
C ALA A 213 -8.53 3.44 0.96
N THR A 214 -9.23 4.59 0.82
CA THR A 214 -9.35 5.61 1.86
C THR A 214 -10.79 5.91 2.27
N ALA A 215 -11.77 5.38 1.53
CA ALA A 215 -13.18 5.61 1.79
C ALA A 215 -13.59 5.06 3.16
N LYS A 216 -14.32 5.86 3.94
CA LYS A 216 -14.89 5.42 5.22
C LYS A 216 -16.09 4.49 5.05
N ILE A 217 -16.81 4.66 3.94
CA ILE A 217 -17.95 3.84 3.56
C ILE A 217 -17.67 3.29 2.16
N VAL A 218 -17.89 2.00 1.96
CA VAL A 218 -17.77 1.34 0.66
C VAL A 218 -19.06 0.60 0.34
N VAL A 219 -19.60 0.86 -0.84
CA VAL A 219 -20.74 0.11 -1.40
C VAL A 219 -20.23 -0.74 -2.55
N SER A 220 -20.38 -2.05 -2.46
CA SER A 220 -19.84 -2.98 -3.46
C SER A 220 -20.93 -3.80 -4.14
N GLY A 221 -20.84 -3.87 -5.46
CA GLY A 221 -21.74 -4.67 -6.30
C GLY A 221 -21.14 -6.00 -6.75
N GLY A 222 -21.94 -7.05 -6.71
CA GLY A 222 -21.56 -8.36 -7.20
C GLY A 222 -22.20 -8.74 -8.54
N ARG A 223 -21.91 -9.96 -9.02
CA ARG A 223 -22.53 -10.52 -10.23
C ARG A 223 -24.07 -10.63 -10.11
N GLY A 224 -24.61 -10.58 -8.89
CA GLY A 224 -26.05 -10.54 -8.65
C GLY A 224 -26.77 -9.35 -9.27
N LEU A 225 -26.06 -8.28 -9.62
CA LEU A 225 -26.57 -7.13 -10.37
C LEU A 225 -26.91 -7.44 -11.84
N LYS A 226 -26.43 -8.56 -12.40
CA LYS A 226 -26.74 -9.11 -13.73
C LYS A 226 -26.22 -8.31 -14.94
N SER A 227 -26.04 -7.01 -14.84
CA SER A 227 -25.49 -6.16 -15.92
C SER A 227 -24.76 -4.94 -15.37
N GLY A 228 -23.93 -4.28 -16.20
CA GLY A 228 -23.27 -3.03 -15.88
C GLY A 228 -24.26 -1.88 -15.68
N ASP A 229 -25.37 -1.84 -16.45
CA ASP A 229 -26.39 -0.81 -16.31
C ASP A 229 -27.01 -0.76 -14.91
N ASN A 230 -27.14 -1.92 -14.28
CA ASN A 230 -27.69 -2.04 -12.93
C ASN A 230 -26.74 -1.54 -11.83
N PHE A 231 -25.45 -1.28 -12.15
CA PHE A 231 -24.54 -0.59 -11.24
C PHE A 231 -25.00 0.82 -10.89
N LYS A 232 -25.93 1.39 -11.69
CA LYS A 232 -26.59 2.65 -11.34
C LYS A 232 -27.17 2.62 -9.93
N LEU A 233 -27.77 1.52 -9.49
CA LEU A 233 -28.29 1.35 -8.13
C LEU A 233 -27.19 1.49 -7.06
N ILE A 234 -26.01 0.96 -7.36
CA ILE A 234 -24.85 1.05 -6.46
C ILE A 234 -24.33 2.48 -6.40
N TYR A 235 -24.24 3.15 -7.56
CA TYR A 235 -23.79 4.54 -7.64
C TYR A 235 -24.73 5.48 -6.91
N GLU A 236 -26.05 5.35 -7.09
CA GLU A 236 -27.05 6.18 -6.42
C GLU A 236 -26.99 6.05 -4.90
N LEU A 237 -26.84 4.80 -4.39
CA LEU A 237 -26.69 4.55 -2.97
C LEU A 237 -25.35 5.10 -2.44
N ALA A 238 -24.26 4.91 -3.18
CA ALA A 238 -22.94 5.41 -2.81
C ALA A 238 -22.90 6.94 -2.76
N ASP A 239 -23.54 7.62 -3.70
CA ASP A 239 -23.60 9.09 -3.75
C ASP A 239 -24.37 9.65 -2.55
N LYS A 240 -25.45 8.99 -2.13
CA LYS A 240 -26.21 9.35 -0.91
C LYS A 240 -25.37 9.20 0.36
N LEU A 241 -24.49 8.22 0.41
CA LEU A 241 -23.67 7.92 1.58
C LEU A 241 -22.29 8.61 1.53
N GLY A 242 -21.93 9.29 0.44
CA GLY A 242 -20.56 9.77 0.22
C GLY A 242 -19.55 8.62 0.19
N ALA A 243 -19.92 7.47 -0.36
CA ALA A 243 -19.17 6.23 -0.31
C ALA A 243 -18.29 6.00 -1.53
N GLY A 244 -17.21 5.25 -1.35
CA GLY A 244 -16.48 4.64 -2.45
C GLY A 244 -17.26 3.46 -3.05
N VAL A 245 -17.07 3.20 -4.34
CA VAL A 245 -17.77 2.12 -5.05
C VAL A 245 -16.79 1.01 -5.40
N GLY A 246 -17.11 -0.20 -4.93
CA GLY A 246 -16.35 -1.40 -5.22
C GLY A 246 -17.15 -2.44 -6.01
N ALA A 247 -16.46 -3.48 -6.44
CA ALA A 247 -17.06 -4.60 -7.14
C ALA A 247 -16.39 -5.93 -6.81
N SER A 248 -17.14 -7.02 -6.95
CA SER A 248 -16.53 -8.35 -6.90
C SER A 248 -15.77 -8.65 -8.20
N ARG A 249 -14.75 -9.51 -8.13
CA ARG A 249 -14.04 -9.98 -9.33
C ARG A 249 -14.99 -10.50 -10.41
N ALA A 250 -16.02 -11.25 -10.03
CA ALA A 250 -16.98 -11.79 -10.97
C ALA A 250 -17.81 -10.72 -11.71
N ALA A 251 -18.02 -9.53 -11.12
CA ALA A 251 -18.65 -8.41 -11.79
C ALA A 251 -17.68 -7.70 -12.75
N VAL A 252 -16.40 -7.58 -12.38
CA VAL A 252 -15.34 -7.04 -13.23
C VAL A 252 -15.08 -7.96 -14.43
N ASP A 253 -14.90 -9.26 -14.21
CA ASP A 253 -14.66 -10.26 -15.25
C ASP A 253 -15.84 -10.33 -16.25
N ALA A 254 -17.07 -10.03 -15.78
CA ALA A 254 -18.26 -9.91 -16.62
C ALA A 254 -18.37 -8.56 -17.38
N GLY A 255 -17.41 -7.65 -17.20
CA GLY A 255 -17.38 -6.34 -17.85
C GLY A 255 -18.40 -5.33 -17.33
N TYR A 256 -18.94 -5.53 -16.13
CA TYR A 256 -19.93 -4.58 -15.54
C TYR A 256 -19.28 -3.27 -15.11
N VAL A 257 -18.05 -3.34 -14.63
CA VAL A 257 -17.28 -2.19 -14.13
C VAL A 257 -15.78 -2.38 -14.41
N PRO A 258 -14.99 -1.29 -14.41
CA PRO A 258 -13.55 -1.33 -14.60
C PRO A 258 -12.83 -2.13 -13.50
N ASN A 259 -11.62 -2.63 -13.83
CA ASN A 259 -10.82 -3.47 -12.94
C ASN A 259 -10.31 -2.76 -11.68
N ASP A 260 -10.14 -1.44 -11.71
CA ASP A 260 -9.70 -0.62 -10.57
C ASP A 260 -10.74 -0.53 -9.45
N MET A 261 -11.99 -0.94 -9.72
CA MET A 261 -13.05 -1.07 -8.71
C MET A 261 -13.06 -2.43 -8.01
N GLN A 262 -12.21 -3.38 -8.42
CA GLN A 262 -12.19 -4.71 -7.84
C GLN A 262 -11.73 -4.69 -6.39
N VAL A 263 -12.56 -5.24 -5.49
CA VAL A 263 -12.24 -5.53 -4.09
C VAL A 263 -11.98 -7.02 -3.93
N GLY A 264 -10.86 -7.38 -3.32
CA GLY A 264 -10.49 -8.78 -3.08
C GLY A 264 -8.99 -9.01 -3.02
N GLN A 265 -8.58 -10.28 -2.95
CA GLN A 265 -7.20 -10.71 -2.83
C GLN A 265 -6.29 -10.19 -3.96
N THR A 266 -6.82 -10.15 -5.18
CA THR A 266 -6.09 -9.69 -6.40
C THR A 266 -6.42 -8.24 -6.78
N GLY A 267 -7.42 -7.64 -6.12
CA GLY A 267 -7.82 -6.25 -6.28
C GLY A 267 -7.34 -5.37 -5.13
N LYS A 268 -8.13 -4.36 -4.80
CA LYS A 268 -7.89 -3.49 -3.65
C LYS A 268 -8.32 -4.19 -2.35
N ILE A 269 -7.52 -4.03 -1.30
CA ILE A 269 -7.87 -4.44 0.06
C ILE A 269 -8.38 -3.20 0.78
N VAL A 270 -9.58 -3.28 1.34
CA VAL A 270 -10.27 -2.18 2.00
C VAL A 270 -10.65 -2.55 3.42
N ALA A 271 -10.69 -1.58 4.33
CA ALA A 271 -11.16 -1.74 5.70
C ALA A 271 -11.94 -0.49 6.13
N PRO A 272 -13.09 -0.20 5.49
CA PRO A 272 -13.91 0.95 5.83
C PRO A 272 -14.59 0.79 7.20
N GLU A 273 -15.20 1.87 7.68
CA GLU A 273 -16.09 1.84 8.84
C GLU A 273 -17.38 1.06 8.52
N LEU A 274 -17.85 1.16 7.26
CA LEU A 274 -19.05 0.44 6.78
C LEU A 274 -18.78 -0.11 5.37
N TYR A 275 -18.97 -1.41 5.22
CA TYR A 275 -18.94 -2.10 3.93
C TYR A 275 -20.31 -2.67 3.61
N ILE A 276 -20.93 -2.28 2.49
CA ILE A 276 -22.22 -2.78 2.05
C ILE A 276 -22.01 -3.69 0.84
N ALA A 277 -22.23 -4.99 1.01
CA ALA A 277 -22.09 -6.03 -0.02
C ALA A 277 -23.45 -6.32 -0.66
N ILE A 278 -23.62 -5.96 -1.94
CA ILE A 278 -24.89 -6.08 -2.66
C ILE A 278 -24.76 -7.11 -3.78
N GLY A 279 -25.48 -8.23 -3.67
CA GLY A 279 -25.47 -9.29 -4.68
C GLY A 279 -24.10 -9.98 -4.84
N ILE A 280 -23.32 -10.01 -3.75
CA ILE A 280 -22.00 -10.65 -3.65
C ILE A 280 -22.15 -11.98 -2.95
N SER A 281 -21.56 -13.06 -3.47
CA SER A 281 -21.63 -14.38 -2.88
C SER A 281 -20.79 -14.56 -1.61
N GLY A 282 -19.69 -13.81 -1.48
CA GLY A 282 -18.76 -13.98 -0.35
C GLY A 282 -17.71 -15.07 -0.57
N ALA A 283 -17.24 -15.26 -1.79
CA ALA A 283 -16.09 -16.12 -2.05
C ALA A 283 -14.88 -15.66 -1.22
N ILE A 284 -14.07 -16.62 -0.76
CA ILE A 284 -12.92 -16.36 0.14
C ILE A 284 -11.95 -15.30 -0.40
N GLN A 285 -11.79 -15.23 -1.73
CA GLN A 285 -10.95 -14.21 -2.38
C GLN A 285 -11.51 -12.80 -2.26
N HIS A 286 -12.85 -12.65 -2.25
CA HIS A 286 -13.50 -11.37 -2.00
C HIS A 286 -13.40 -10.99 -0.52
N LEU A 287 -13.68 -11.94 0.36
CA LEU A 287 -13.58 -11.75 1.82
C LEU A 287 -12.18 -11.29 2.25
N ALA A 288 -11.14 -11.85 1.63
CA ALA A 288 -9.75 -11.42 1.89
C ALA A 288 -9.52 -9.92 1.65
N GLY A 289 -10.34 -9.28 0.83
CA GLY A 289 -10.23 -7.86 0.52
C GLY A 289 -11.08 -6.93 1.37
N MET A 290 -12.04 -7.44 2.20
CA MET A 290 -12.97 -6.56 2.91
C MET A 290 -13.32 -7.01 4.34
N LYS A 291 -12.93 -8.21 4.76
CA LYS A 291 -13.32 -8.79 6.06
C LYS A 291 -12.83 -7.98 7.28
N ASP A 292 -11.82 -7.13 7.10
CA ASP A 292 -11.29 -6.26 8.17
C ASP A 292 -12.09 -4.95 8.30
N SER A 293 -13.22 -4.79 7.57
CA SER A 293 -14.17 -3.67 7.73
C SER A 293 -14.80 -3.70 9.12
N LYS A 294 -15.09 -2.54 9.71
CA LYS A 294 -15.67 -2.47 11.08
C LYS A 294 -17.09 -2.99 11.15
N THR A 295 -17.90 -2.67 10.13
CA THR A 295 -19.28 -3.15 10.00
C THR A 295 -19.50 -3.62 8.58
N ILE A 296 -20.04 -4.81 8.44
CA ILE A 296 -20.35 -5.44 7.16
C ILE A 296 -21.87 -5.65 7.06
N VAL A 297 -22.47 -5.04 6.05
CA VAL A 297 -23.88 -5.24 5.70
C VAL A 297 -23.96 -6.04 4.41
N ALA A 298 -24.76 -7.09 4.37
CA ALA A 298 -24.95 -7.93 3.19
C ALA A 298 -26.41 -7.94 2.73
N ILE A 299 -26.62 -7.72 1.43
CA ILE A 299 -27.94 -7.85 0.77
C ILE A 299 -27.80 -8.93 -0.30
N ASN A 300 -28.46 -10.07 -0.09
CA ASN A 300 -28.46 -11.18 -1.04
C ASN A 300 -29.79 -11.91 -1.00
N LYS A 301 -30.25 -12.44 -2.14
CA LYS A 301 -31.45 -13.27 -2.22
C LYS A 301 -31.23 -14.71 -1.73
N ASP A 302 -29.98 -15.19 -1.85
CA ASP A 302 -29.56 -16.53 -1.42
C ASP A 302 -29.22 -16.49 0.08
N PRO A 303 -30.01 -17.16 0.94
CA PRO A 303 -29.76 -17.16 2.38
C PRO A 303 -28.49 -17.92 2.78
N ASP A 304 -28.01 -18.82 1.92
CA ASP A 304 -26.85 -19.68 2.17
C ASP A 304 -25.56 -19.05 1.59
N ALA A 305 -25.64 -17.83 1.05
CA ALA A 305 -24.49 -17.14 0.52
C ALA A 305 -23.41 -16.93 1.62
N PRO A 306 -22.16 -17.34 1.40
CA PRO A 306 -21.07 -17.23 2.40
C PRO A 306 -20.85 -15.82 2.94
N ILE A 307 -21.27 -14.78 2.23
CA ILE A 307 -21.15 -13.38 2.68
C ILE A 307 -21.87 -13.16 4.02
N PHE A 308 -22.96 -13.88 4.28
CA PHE A 308 -23.71 -13.78 5.53
C PHE A 308 -22.94 -14.31 6.74
N GLN A 309 -21.93 -15.17 6.54
CA GLN A 309 -21.09 -15.69 7.63
C GLN A 309 -20.17 -14.62 8.22
N VAL A 310 -19.89 -13.56 7.47
CA VAL A 310 -19.01 -12.46 7.90
C VAL A 310 -19.75 -11.14 8.06
N ALA A 311 -21.03 -11.09 7.67
CA ALA A 311 -21.86 -9.89 7.79
C ALA A 311 -22.34 -9.71 9.23
N ASP A 312 -22.22 -8.49 9.76
CA ASP A 312 -22.82 -8.08 11.03
C ASP A 312 -24.35 -7.93 10.89
N ILE A 313 -24.79 -7.46 9.71
CA ILE A 313 -26.20 -7.27 9.36
C ILE A 313 -26.46 -7.91 8.01
N GLY A 314 -27.40 -8.86 7.95
CA GLY A 314 -27.79 -9.53 6.72
C GLY A 314 -29.25 -9.26 6.36
N LEU A 315 -29.51 -8.88 5.10
CA LEU A 315 -30.85 -8.76 4.54
C LEU A 315 -31.04 -9.77 3.42
N LYS A 316 -31.90 -10.79 3.68
CA LYS A 316 -32.35 -11.73 2.64
C LYS A 316 -33.45 -11.07 1.82
N ALA A 317 -33.08 -10.46 0.70
CA ALA A 317 -34.01 -9.76 -0.16
C ALA A 317 -33.52 -9.71 -1.63
N ASP A 318 -34.45 -9.42 -2.53
CA ASP A 318 -34.11 -9.04 -3.90
C ASP A 318 -33.47 -7.64 -3.88
N LEU A 319 -32.21 -7.54 -4.32
CA LEU A 319 -31.48 -6.29 -4.35
C LEU A 319 -32.14 -5.21 -5.21
N PHE A 320 -32.89 -5.60 -6.26
CA PHE A 320 -33.61 -4.66 -7.14
C PHE A 320 -34.82 -3.98 -6.46
N LYS A 321 -35.25 -4.49 -5.32
CA LYS A 321 -36.26 -3.85 -4.46
C LYS A 321 -35.59 -3.20 -3.24
N ALA A 322 -34.75 -3.94 -2.53
CA ALA A 322 -34.18 -3.48 -1.28
C ALA A 322 -33.23 -2.28 -1.43
N VAL A 323 -32.44 -2.20 -2.51
CA VAL A 323 -31.48 -1.09 -2.69
C VAL A 323 -32.19 0.23 -2.98
N PRO A 324 -33.17 0.31 -3.89
CA PRO A 324 -33.95 1.56 -4.07
C PRO A 324 -34.72 2.00 -2.82
N GLU A 325 -35.31 1.05 -2.07
CA GLU A 325 -35.99 1.35 -0.79
C GLU A 325 -35.01 1.92 0.24
N LEU A 326 -33.82 1.30 0.37
CA LEU A 326 -32.77 1.79 1.25
C LEU A 326 -32.30 3.20 0.83
N THR A 327 -32.06 3.42 -0.47
CA THR A 327 -31.63 4.71 -1.00
C THR A 327 -32.66 5.81 -0.76
N ALA A 328 -33.96 5.47 -0.88
CA ALA A 328 -35.05 6.40 -0.60
C ALA A 328 -35.22 6.71 0.90
N ALA A 329 -34.94 5.74 1.78
CA ALA A 329 -35.01 5.92 3.23
C ALA A 329 -33.88 6.76 3.81
N LEU A 330 -32.74 6.83 3.11
CA LEU A 330 -31.61 7.70 3.48
C LEU A 330 -31.96 9.18 3.15
N LYS A 331 -31.88 10.04 4.16
CA LYS A 331 -32.17 11.47 4.06
C LYS A 331 -31.03 12.26 3.39
#